data_4d3af22230dc8ac6dac86a5f86fe572e
#
_entry.id   4d3af22230dc8ac6dac86a5f86fe572e
#
_cell.length_a   1.000
_cell.length_b   1.000
_cell.length_c   1.000
_cell.angle_alpha   90.00
_cell.angle_beta   90.00
_cell.angle_gamma   90.00
#
_symmetry.space_group_name_H-M   'P 1'
#
loop_
_entity.id
_entity.type
_entity.pdbx_description
1 polymer ?
#
loop_
_entity_poly.entity_id
_entity_poly.type
_entity_poly.pdbx_seq_one_letter_code
_entity_poly.pdbx_strand_id
1 'polypeptide(L)'
;LCVNRLWTNTLPGRGNTWAKAMKLVSTVKLQKARTRAESAKPYFQKMYDTVQSILSKSGNIEHPYLTFNGSEKKAVIVVTSNRGLAGGYNNNIVKLVADSGLPKESVEIYGIGKKGIESFERRGYYIASDDSDIINEPLFSDAVEIGRKVLDAYAAGEIGEIYLAYTGFKNTVVHTPEFIKLLPVEVKAEEESEKKSQAPMNYEPEAEESLDLLIPKYINSIIYGAFIEAVASENGARMQ
;
A
#
# COMPACT_ATOMS: atom_id res chain seq x y z
N LEU A 1 27.97 11.45 -49.06
CA LEU A 1 26.88 12.40 -48.79
C LEU A 1 25.58 11.81 -49.34
N CYS A 2 24.85 10.90 -48.65
CA CYS A 2 23.44 10.54 -48.85
C CYS A 2 23.14 9.17 -48.21
N VAL A 3 23.27 9.00 -46.90
CA VAL A 3 22.80 7.79 -46.20
C VAL A 3 22.15 8.11 -44.86
N ASN A 4 21.50 9.23 -44.69
CA ASN A 4 20.88 9.57 -43.41
C ASN A 4 19.45 10.12 -43.54
N ARG A 5 18.61 9.52 -44.39
CA ARG A 5 17.20 9.94 -44.51
C ARG A 5 16.22 8.79 -44.77
N LEU A 6 16.35 7.67 -44.08
CA LEU A 6 15.42 6.53 -44.28
C LEU A 6 14.83 5.90 -43.03
N TRP A 7 14.81 6.58 -41.87
CA TRP A 7 14.21 6.02 -40.64
C TRP A 7 13.19 6.92 -39.96
N THR A 8 12.48 7.78 -40.69
CA THR A 8 11.39 8.59 -40.13
C THR A 8 10.05 8.40 -40.85
N ASN A 9 9.80 7.24 -41.42
CA ASN A 9 8.45 6.84 -41.81
C ASN A 9 7.84 5.95 -40.74
N THR A 10 7.55 6.51 -39.58
CA THR A 10 6.53 5.96 -38.67
C THR A 10 5.17 6.10 -39.36
N LEU A 11 4.68 4.98 -39.90
CA LEU A 11 3.35 4.87 -40.45
C LEU A 11 2.32 5.41 -39.44
N PRO A 12 1.43 6.35 -39.82
CA PRO A 12 0.49 6.99 -38.87
C PRO A 12 -0.54 6.06 -38.25
N GLY A 13 -0.50 4.76 -38.47
CA GLY A 13 -1.42 3.76 -37.91
C GLY A 13 -0.86 2.92 -36.76
N ARG A 14 0.46 2.76 -36.61
CA ARG A 14 1.03 1.84 -35.59
C ARG A 14 0.91 2.34 -34.15
N GLY A 15 1.11 3.61 -33.89
CA GLY A 15 0.99 4.19 -32.54
C GLY A 15 -0.43 4.08 -32.00
N ASN A 16 -1.44 4.27 -32.84
CA ASN A 16 -2.83 4.18 -32.47
C ASN A 16 -3.28 2.73 -32.16
N THR A 17 -2.68 1.75 -32.83
CA THR A 17 -2.97 0.32 -32.60
C THR A 17 -2.40 -0.16 -31.27
N TRP A 18 -1.17 0.23 -30.90
CA TRP A 18 -0.55 -0.09 -29.64
C TRP A 18 -1.28 0.57 -28.46
N ALA A 19 -1.66 1.84 -28.58
CA ALA A 19 -2.44 2.54 -27.56
C ALA A 19 -3.81 1.87 -27.32
N LYS A 20 -4.50 1.48 -28.41
CA LYS A 20 -5.78 0.72 -28.32
C LYS A 20 -5.59 -0.63 -27.65
N ALA A 21 -4.53 -1.37 -27.99
CA ALA A 21 -4.24 -2.66 -27.38
C ALA A 21 -3.92 -2.52 -25.87
N MET A 22 -3.10 -1.55 -25.49
CA MET A 22 -2.81 -1.25 -24.07
C MET A 22 -4.08 -0.88 -23.30
N LYS A 23 -4.94 -0.03 -23.88
CA LYS A 23 -6.20 0.36 -23.28
C LYS A 23 -7.11 -0.85 -23.04
N LEU A 24 -7.23 -1.75 -24.02
CA LEU A 24 -8.05 -2.96 -23.89
C LEU A 24 -7.54 -3.86 -22.76
N VAL A 25 -6.24 -4.15 -22.73
CA VAL A 25 -5.62 -4.96 -21.68
C VAL A 25 -5.80 -4.30 -20.30
N SER A 26 -5.58 -2.98 -20.20
CA SER A 26 -5.77 -2.24 -18.94
C SER A 26 -7.23 -2.25 -18.49
N THR A 27 -8.19 -2.19 -19.40
CA THR A 27 -9.62 -2.30 -19.08
C THR A 27 -9.96 -3.63 -18.42
N VAL A 28 -9.47 -4.75 -18.97
CA VAL A 28 -9.72 -6.09 -18.41
C VAL A 28 -9.06 -6.23 -17.03
N LYS A 29 -7.82 -5.77 -16.90
CA LYS A 29 -7.10 -5.79 -15.61
C LYS A 29 -7.79 -4.92 -14.56
N LEU A 30 -8.23 -3.72 -14.93
CA LEU A 30 -8.98 -2.82 -14.06
C LEU A 30 -10.27 -3.49 -13.56
N GLN A 31 -11.06 -4.10 -14.47
CA GLN A 31 -12.29 -4.78 -14.09
C GLN A 31 -12.03 -5.92 -13.10
N LYS A 32 -11.00 -6.74 -13.33
CA LYS A 32 -10.60 -7.83 -12.43
C LYS A 32 -10.17 -7.30 -11.06
N ALA A 33 -9.35 -6.25 -11.03
CA ALA A 33 -8.89 -5.62 -9.79
C ALA A 33 -10.06 -5.00 -9.01
N ARG A 34 -10.96 -4.29 -9.70
CA ARG A 34 -12.15 -3.69 -9.10
C ARG A 34 -13.05 -4.75 -8.45
N THR A 35 -13.35 -5.83 -9.15
CA THR A 35 -14.17 -6.93 -8.59
C THR A 35 -13.52 -7.53 -7.33
N ARG A 36 -12.19 -7.71 -7.33
CA ARG A 36 -11.46 -8.19 -6.15
C ARG A 36 -11.55 -7.19 -4.99
N ALA A 37 -11.37 -5.89 -5.24
CA ALA A 37 -11.46 -4.84 -4.23
C ALA A 37 -12.88 -4.78 -3.62
N GLU A 38 -13.92 -4.81 -4.45
CA GLU A 38 -15.31 -4.78 -4.00
C GLU A 38 -15.66 -6.01 -3.13
N SER A 39 -15.16 -7.20 -3.49
CA SER A 39 -15.40 -8.43 -2.72
C SER A 39 -14.63 -8.49 -1.40
N ALA A 40 -13.45 -7.88 -1.33
CA ALA A 40 -12.61 -7.88 -0.13
C ALA A 40 -12.98 -6.77 0.88
N LYS A 41 -13.58 -5.67 0.40
CA LYS A 41 -13.89 -4.49 1.21
C LYS A 41 -14.71 -4.78 2.48
N PRO A 42 -15.77 -5.62 2.48
CA PRO A 42 -16.52 -5.94 3.70
C PRO A 42 -15.66 -6.61 4.77
N TYR A 43 -14.73 -7.47 4.36
CA TYR A 43 -13.80 -8.13 5.29
C TYR A 43 -12.86 -7.11 5.95
N PHE A 44 -12.27 -6.21 5.15
CA PHE A 44 -11.35 -5.17 5.66
C PHE A 44 -12.06 -4.22 6.62
N GLN A 45 -13.27 -3.79 6.28
CA GLN A 45 -14.07 -2.93 7.15
C GLN A 45 -14.37 -3.63 8.48
N LYS A 46 -14.81 -4.90 8.44
CA LYS A 46 -15.13 -5.65 9.65
C LYS A 46 -13.90 -5.88 10.53
N MET A 47 -12.74 -6.15 9.91
CA MET A 47 -11.48 -6.30 10.64
C MET A 47 -11.08 -4.99 11.33
N TYR A 48 -11.16 -3.86 10.60
CA TYR A 48 -10.90 -2.54 11.15
C TYR A 48 -11.81 -2.23 12.34
N ASP A 49 -13.14 -2.40 12.18
CA ASP A 49 -14.12 -2.15 13.23
C ASP A 49 -13.86 -3.02 14.47
N THR A 50 -13.45 -4.28 14.27
CA THR A 50 -13.13 -5.19 15.35
C THR A 50 -11.90 -4.73 16.13
N VAL A 51 -10.81 -4.39 15.45
CA VAL A 51 -9.58 -3.89 16.09
C VAL A 51 -9.87 -2.59 16.85
N GLN A 52 -10.55 -1.61 16.22
CA GLN A 52 -10.91 -0.36 16.88
C GLN A 52 -11.84 -0.59 18.09
N SER A 53 -12.79 -1.52 17.99
CA SER A 53 -13.68 -1.86 19.13
C SER A 53 -12.91 -2.47 20.31
N ILE A 54 -11.90 -3.30 20.07
CA ILE A 54 -11.05 -3.84 21.14
C ILE A 54 -10.25 -2.70 21.76
N LEU A 55 -9.57 -1.88 20.94
CA LEU A 55 -8.73 -0.78 21.41
C LEU A 55 -9.52 0.26 22.21
N SER A 56 -10.73 0.61 21.78
CA SER A 56 -11.57 1.60 22.47
C SER A 56 -12.14 1.11 23.81
N LYS A 57 -12.36 -0.20 23.95
CA LYS A 57 -12.99 -0.81 25.15
C LYS A 57 -11.99 -1.31 26.18
N SER A 58 -10.76 -1.57 25.79
CA SER A 58 -9.76 -2.20 26.64
C SER A 58 -8.91 -1.22 27.47
N GLY A 59 -9.22 0.06 27.43
CA GLY A 59 -8.50 1.09 28.22
C GLY A 59 -7.00 1.19 27.86
N ASN A 60 -6.13 1.33 28.85
CA ASN A 60 -4.69 1.36 28.67
C ASN A 60 -4.11 -0.06 28.52
N ILE A 61 -4.22 -0.65 27.35
CA ILE A 61 -3.47 -1.88 27.05
C ILE A 61 -2.04 -1.47 26.68
N GLU A 62 -1.07 -1.99 27.43
CA GLU A 62 0.34 -1.94 27.05
C GLU A 62 0.63 -3.10 26.07
N HIS A 63 0.65 -2.78 24.78
CA HIS A 63 0.91 -3.78 23.74
C HIS A 63 2.03 -3.30 22.83
N PRO A 64 2.97 -4.19 22.41
CA PRO A 64 4.11 -3.80 21.57
C PRO A 64 3.71 -3.10 20.28
N TYR A 65 2.60 -3.47 19.64
CA TYR A 65 2.09 -2.86 18.41
C TYR A 65 1.36 -1.51 18.61
N LEU A 66 1.15 -1.07 19.85
CA LEU A 66 0.49 0.18 20.19
C LEU A 66 1.47 1.25 20.71
N THR A 67 2.64 0.82 21.14
CA THR A 67 3.64 1.70 21.74
C THR A 67 4.88 1.84 20.85
N PHE A 68 5.47 3.04 20.87
CA PHE A 68 6.74 3.26 20.16
C PHE A 68 7.87 2.49 20.86
N ASN A 69 8.64 1.70 20.12
CA ASN A 69 9.69 0.83 20.65
C ASN A 69 11.07 1.51 20.80
N GLY A 70 11.16 2.82 20.53
CA GLY A 70 12.39 3.60 20.68
C GLY A 70 13.31 3.63 19.46
N SER A 71 13.05 2.87 18.41
CA SER A 71 13.85 2.91 17.18
C SER A 71 13.49 4.10 16.30
N GLU A 72 14.51 4.84 15.84
CA GLU A 72 14.30 5.96 14.92
C GLU A 72 14.08 5.52 13.46
N LYS A 73 14.38 4.26 13.12
CA LYS A 73 14.21 3.72 11.79
C LYS A 73 12.74 3.51 11.44
N LYS A 74 12.40 3.77 10.19
CA LYS A 74 11.03 3.73 9.68
C LYS A 74 10.96 2.87 8.42
N ALA A 75 10.14 1.82 8.44
CA ALA A 75 9.84 1.06 7.25
C ALA A 75 8.76 1.77 6.44
N VAL A 76 8.99 1.94 5.16
CA VAL A 76 7.98 2.46 4.22
C VAL A 76 7.76 1.43 3.13
N ILE A 77 6.59 0.79 3.15
CA ILE A 77 6.13 -0.10 2.08
C ILE A 77 5.64 0.79 0.95
N VAL A 78 6.28 0.71 -0.21
CA VAL A 78 5.99 1.58 -1.36
C VAL A 78 5.43 0.77 -2.51
N VAL A 79 4.17 1.05 -2.88
CA VAL A 79 3.48 0.34 -3.97
C VAL A 79 3.48 1.20 -5.23
N THR A 80 4.20 0.74 -6.25
CA THR A 80 4.31 1.38 -7.57
C THR A 80 4.18 0.36 -8.69
N SER A 81 4.30 0.77 -9.94
CA SER A 81 4.24 -0.16 -11.06
C SER A 81 5.61 -0.64 -11.53
N ASN A 82 5.62 -1.76 -12.25
CA ASN A 82 6.82 -2.27 -12.92
C ASN A 82 7.13 -1.55 -14.24
N ARG A 83 6.15 -0.88 -14.83
CA ARG A 83 6.26 -0.27 -16.16
C ARG A 83 5.98 1.22 -16.10
N GLY A 84 6.60 1.97 -17.00
CA GLY A 84 6.27 3.38 -17.25
C GLY A 84 4.93 3.56 -17.99
N LEU A 85 4.68 4.74 -18.52
CA LEU A 85 3.48 5.10 -19.28
C LEU A 85 2.17 4.99 -18.48
N ALA A 86 2.21 5.38 -17.21
CA ALA A 86 1.06 5.48 -16.32
C ALA A 86 0.87 6.93 -15.80
N GLY A 87 1.16 7.92 -16.64
CA GLY A 87 1.07 9.33 -16.25
C GLY A 87 1.88 9.65 -14.98
N GLY A 88 1.27 10.36 -14.04
CA GLY A 88 1.87 10.73 -12.75
C GLY A 88 1.87 9.64 -11.68
N TYR A 89 1.29 8.48 -11.93
CA TYR A 89 1.04 7.42 -10.94
C TYR A 89 2.25 7.13 -10.05
N ASN A 90 3.39 6.73 -10.65
CA ASN A 90 4.60 6.39 -9.90
C ASN A 90 5.24 7.62 -9.24
N ASN A 91 5.32 8.73 -9.98
CA ASN A 91 5.99 9.93 -9.51
C ASN A 91 5.26 10.59 -8.34
N ASN A 92 3.93 10.49 -8.28
CA ASN A 92 3.12 11.04 -7.21
C ASN A 92 3.39 10.31 -5.88
N ILE A 93 3.55 8.98 -5.91
CA ILE A 93 3.92 8.18 -4.72
C ILE A 93 5.34 8.54 -4.25
N VAL A 94 6.29 8.61 -5.19
CA VAL A 94 7.68 8.97 -4.85
C VAL A 94 7.75 10.37 -4.24
N LYS A 95 7.00 11.33 -4.77
CA LYS A 95 6.88 12.68 -4.19
C LYS A 95 6.26 12.63 -2.80
N LEU A 96 5.15 11.92 -2.64
CA LEU A 96 4.43 11.83 -1.37
C LEU A 96 5.34 11.33 -0.23
N VAL A 97 6.14 10.30 -0.49
CA VAL A 97 7.11 9.79 0.49
C VAL A 97 8.24 10.77 0.72
N ALA A 98 8.80 11.40 -0.34
CA ALA A 98 9.87 12.38 -0.21
C ALA A 98 9.44 13.63 0.54
N ASP A 99 8.19 14.05 0.37
CA ASP A 99 7.61 15.26 0.99
C ASP A 99 6.94 14.95 2.36
N SER A 100 7.02 13.71 2.86
CA SER A 100 6.41 13.29 4.13
C SER A 100 7.06 13.89 5.37
N GLY A 101 8.22 14.53 5.23
CA GLY A 101 8.99 15.08 6.37
C GLY A 101 9.80 14.05 7.14
N LEU A 102 9.79 12.78 6.73
CA LEU A 102 10.62 11.75 7.36
C LEU A 102 12.09 11.94 6.98
N PRO A 103 13.03 11.91 7.96
CA PRO A 103 14.47 11.97 7.66
C PRO A 103 14.87 10.80 6.75
N LYS A 104 15.47 11.10 5.61
CA LYS A 104 15.83 10.10 4.61
C LYS A 104 16.70 8.97 5.16
N GLU A 105 17.60 9.31 6.07
CA GLU A 105 18.56 8.40 6.68
C GLU A 105 17.89 7.38 7.60
N SER A 106 16.69 7.70 8.09
CA SER A 106 15.90 6.81 8.94
C SER A 106 14.91 5.96 8.16
N VAL A 107 14.75 6.19 6.84
CA VAL A 107 13.75 5.51 6.02
C VAL A 107 14.35 4.30 5.33
N GLU A 108 13.73 3.14 5.54
CA GLU A 108 13.99 1.88 4.84
C GLU A 108 12.83 1.56 3.90
N ILE A 109 13.11 1.46 2.60
CA ILE A 109 12.09 1.23 1.57
C ILE A 109 11.89 -0.27 1.32
N TYR A 110 10.66 -0.72 1.50
CA TYR A 110 10.19 -2.04 1.07
C TYR A 110 9.44 -1.86 -0.24
N GLY A 111 10.14 -2.11 -1.34
CA GLY A 111 9.69 -1.71 -2.67
C GLY A 111 8.83 -2.77 -3.36
N ILE A 112 7.60 -2.38 -3.75
CA ILE A 112 6.71 -3.20 -4.56
C ILE A 112 6.47 -2.44 -5.86
N GLY A 113 7.19 -2.86 -6.90
CA GLY A 113 7.19 -2.21 -8.21
C GLY A 113 8.49 -1.47 -8.54
N LYS A 114 9.10 -1.85 -9.66
CA LYS A 114 10.42 -1.41 -10.11
C LYS A 114 10.56 0.11 -10.24
N LYS A 115 9.50 0.81 -10.66
CA LYS A 115 9.57 2.26 -10.92
C LYS A 115 9.74 3.09 -9.64
N GLY A 116 9.19 2.63 -8.53
CA GLY A 116 9.43 3.23 -7.22
C GLY A 116 10.86 2.97 -6.76
N ILE A 117 11.28 1.72 -6.77
CA ILE A 117 12.63 1.30 -6.36
C ILE A 117 13.70 2.09 -7.11
N GLU A 118 13.68 2.06 -8.46
CA GLU A 118 14.61 2.83 -9.31
C GLU A 118 14.63 4.34 -8.97
N SER A 119 13.50 4.89 -8.56
CA SER A 119 13.39 6.31 -8.22
C SER A 119 13.96 6.61 -6.83
N PHE A 120 13.74 5.74 -5.85
CA PHE A 120 14.29 5.90 -4.50
C PHE A 120 15.78 5.63 -4.44
N GLU A 121 16.30 4.62 -5.17
CA GLU A 121 17.73 4.37 -5.32
C GLU A 121 18.47 5.59 -5.87
N ARG A 122 17.95 6.18 -6.97
CA ARG A 122 18.54 7.40 -7.55
C ARG A 122 18.53 8.60 -6.60
N ARG A 123 17.61 8.63 -5.65
CA ARG A 123 17.53 9.64 -4.58
C ARG A 123 18.39 9.26 -3.37
N GLY A 124 19.01 8.07 -3.39
CA GLY A 124 19.90 7.54 -2.35
C GLY A 124 19.17 7.12 -1.06
N TYR A 125 17.93 6.63 -1.17
CA TYR A 125 17.26 5.94 -0.06
C TYR A 125 17.81 4.52 0.05
N TYR A 126 17.76 3.97 1.26
CA TYR A 126 18.08 2.57 1.50
C TYR A 126 16.90 1.68 1.07
N ILE A 127 17.17 0.70 0.21
CA ILE A 127 16.18 -0.29 -0.22
C ILE A 127 16.37 -1.55 0.61
N ALA A 128 15.43 -1.84 1.48
CA ALA A 128 15.46 -3.01 2.36
C ALA A 128 15.01 -4.29 1.64
N SER A 129 14.03 -4.18 0.71
CA SER A 129 13.60 -5.30 -0.13
C SER A 129 13.10 -4.84 -1.50
N ASP A 130 13.26 -5.72 -2.50
CA ASP A 130 12.67 -5.61 -3.84
C ASP A 130 11.72 -6.80 -4.04
N ASP A 131 10.43 -6.53 -3.89
CA ASP A 131 9.36 -7.48 -4.09
C ASP A 131 8.49 -7.08 -5.31
N SER A 132 9.15 -6.57 -6.36
CA SER A 132 8.49 -5.94 -7.51
C SER A 132 7.64 -6.89 -8.37
N ASP A 133 7.85 -8.20 -8.30
CA ASP A 133 7.07 -9.15 -9.08
C ASP A 133 5.63 -9.31 -8.58
N ILE A 134 5.39 -9.03 -7.31
CA ILE A 134 4.08 -9.11 -6.62
C ILE A 134 3.02 -8.28 -7.35
N ILE A 135 3.35 -7.06 -7.79
CA ILE A 135 2.36 -6.12 -8.34
C ILE A 135 1.72 -6.58 -9.67
N ASN A 136 2.29 -7.55 -10.34
CA ASN A 136 1.75 -8.06 -11.59
C ASN A 136 0.42 -8.82 -11.38
N GLU A 137 0.33 -9.61 -10.32
CA GLU A 137 -0.87 -10.35 -9.90
C GLU A 137 -0.82 -10.62 -8.38
N PRO A 138 -1.12 -9.60 -7.54
CA PRO A 138 -0.96 -9.71 -6.11
C PRO A 138 -1.92 -10.73 -5.49
N LEU A 139 -1.38 -11.58 -4.63
CA LEU A 139 -2.09 -12.55 -3.81
C LEU A 139 -2.09 -12.09 -2.34
N PHE A 140 -3.02 -12.61 -1.56
CA PHE A 140 -3.05 -12.34 -0.11
C PHE A 140 -1.80 -12.91 0.61
N SER A 141 -1.27 -14.05 0.12
CA SER A 141 -0.01 -14.63 0.61
C SER A 141 1.18 -13.66 0.50
N ASP A 142 1.22 -12.86 -0.57
CA ASP A 142 2.30 -11.90 -0.78
C ASP A 142 2.22 -10.76 0.25
N ALA A 143 1.00 -10.30 0.55
CA ALA A 143 0.80 -9.31 1.60
C ALA A 143 1.18 -9.86 2.99
N VAL A 144 0.91 -11.15 3.26
CA VAL A 144 1.35 -11.82 4.48
C VAL A 144 2.88 -11.91 4.56
N GLU A 145 3.55 -12.18 3.45
CA GLU A 145 5.01 -12.26 3.42
C GLU A 145 5.66 -10.89 3.70
N ILE A 146 5.18 -9.83 3.02
CA ILE A 146 5.66 -8.46 3.27
C ILE A 146 5.32 -8.03 4.70
N GLY A 147 4.08 -8.26 5.14
CA GLY A 147 3.66 -7.95 6.50
C GLY A 147 4.54 -8.63 7.54
N ARG A 148 4.87 -9.90 7.35
CA ARG A 148 5.77 -10.63 8.24
C ARG A 148 7.16 -10.00 8.28
N LYS A 149 7.77 -9.68 7.12
CA LYS A 149 9.10 -9.03 7.06
C LYS A 149 9.15 -7.77 7.91
N VAL A 150 8.15 -6.88 7.77
CA VAL A 150 8.16 -5.61 8.52
C VAL A 150 7.75 -5.76 9.99
N LEU A 151 6.87 -6.72 10.31
CA LEU A 151 6.46 -7.01 11.68
C LEU A 151 7.57 -7.67 12.49
N ASP A 152 8.32 -8.60 11.88
CA ASP A 152 9.47 -9.24 12.52
C ASP A 152 10.56 -8.21 12.84
N ALA A 153 10.87 -7.30 11.92
CA ALA A 153 11.81 -6.20 12.13
C ALA A 153 11.32 -5.21 13.21
N TYR A 154 10.02 -4.96 13.26
CA TYR A 154 9.42 -4.12 14.30
C TYR A 154 9.50 -4.80 15.69
N ALA A 155 9.17 -6.08 15.77
CA ALA A 155 9.27 -6.86 17.02
C ALA A 155 10.70 -7.01 17.51
N ALA A 156 11.67 -7.08 16.60
CA ALA A 156 13.10 -7.08 16.92
C ALA A 156 13.63 -5.71 17.39
N GLY A 157 12.83 -4.65 17.33
CA GLY A 157 13.24 -3.27 17.66
C GLY A 157 14.14 -2.62 16.60
N GLU A 158 14.28 -3.21 15.44
CA GLU A 158 15.07 -2.65 14.33
C GLU A 158 14.35 -1.46 13.69
N ILE A 159 13.01 -1.50 13.63
CA ILE A 159 12.13 -0.48 13.05
C ILE A 159 11.16 0.01 14.12
N GLY A 160 11.01 1.34 14.24
CA GLY A 160 10.11 1.97 15.22
C GLY A 160 8.75 2.35 14.67
N GLU A 161 8.64 2.55 13.37
CA GLU A 161 7.38 2.92 12.72
C GLU A 161 7.26 2.23 11.36
N ILE A 162 6.05 1.84 10.99
CA ILE A 162 5.75 1.23 9.70
C ILE A 162 4.72 2.08 8.96
N TYR A 163 5.03 2.44 7.71
CA TYR A 163 4.19 3.22 6.82
C TYR A 163 3.88 2.46 5.53
N LEU A 164 2.77 2.80 4.91
CA LEU A 164 2.36 2.28 3.61
C LEU A 164 2.03 3.44 2.67
N ALA A 165 2.72 3.49 1.52
CA ALA A 165 2.51 4.47 0.46
C ALA A 165 1.96 3.77 -0.78
N TYR A 166 0.74 4.12 -1.18
CA TYR A 166 0.06 3.52 -2.32
C TYR A 166 -0.87 4.52 -3.00
N THR A 167 -1.46 4.13 -4.14
CA THR A 167 -2.46 4.96 -4.82
C THR A 167 -3.83 4.33 -4.64
N GLY A 168 -4.68 4.99 -3.85
CA GLY A 168 -6.07 4.61 -3.62
C GLY A 168 -6.91 4.78 -4.89
N PHE A 169 -7.82 3.86 -5.14
CA PHE A 169 -8.72 3.84 -6.28
C PHE A 169 -10.10 4.38 -5.90
N LYS A 170 -10.42 5.61 -6.34
CA LYS A 170 -11.78 6.17 -6.19
C LYS A 170 -12.67 5.85 -7.39
N ASN A 171 -12.16 6.07 -8.59
CA ASN A 171 -12.82 5.74 -9.85
C ASN A 171 -11.78 5.74 -10.99
N THR A 172 -12.21 5.47 -12.23
CA THR A 172 -11.34 5.35 -13.40
C THR A 172 -10.54 6.62 -13.72
N VAL A 173 -10.95 7.78 -13.20
CA VAL A 173 -10.33 9.09 -13.49
C VAL A 173 -9.58 9.64 -12.28
N VAL A 174 -10.06 9.35 -11.07
CA VAL A 174 -9.53 9.92 -9.82
C VAL A 174 -8.76 8.84 -9.04
N HIS A 175 -7.47 9.05 -8.94
CA HIS A 175 -6.53 8.23 -8.19
C HIS A 175 -5.83 9.11 -7.16
N THR A 176 -5.89 8.75 -5.90
CA THR A 176 -5.34 9.57 -4.80
C THR A 176 -4.14 8.86 -4.20
N PRO A 177 -2.94 9.45 -4.24
CA PRO A 177 -1.81 8.94 -3.46
C PRO A 177 -2.11 9.02 -1.98
N GLU A 178 -1.88 7.93 -1.25
CA GLU A 178 -2.13 7.80 0.18
C GLU A 178 -0.86 7.37 0.90
N PHE A 179 -0.64 7.96 2.08
CA PHE A 179 0.47 7.64 2.97
C PHE A 179 -0.10 7.42 4.36
N ILE A 180 -0.12 6.18 4.79
CA ILE A 180 -0.76 5.78 6.04
C ILE A 180 0.25 5.14 6.98
N LYS A 181 0.12 5.44 8.27
CA LYS A 181 0.88 4.79 9.33
C LYS A 181 0.20 3.48 9.71
N LEU A 182 0.94 2.39 9.70
CA LEU A 182 0.44 1.07 10.10
C LEU A 182 0.79 0.76 11.56
N LEU A 183 2.02 1.07 11.97
CA LEU A 183 2.49 0.86 13.35
C LEU A 183 3.30 2.07 13.85
N PRO A 184 3.20 2.38 15.15
CA PRO A 184 2.20 1.90 16.12
C PRO A 184 0.77 2.18 15.64
N VAL A 185 -0.18 1.29 15.97
CA VAL A 185 -1.60 1.52 15.63
C VAL A 185 -2.13 2.70 16.44
N GLU A 186 -2.63 3.71 15.74
CA GLU A 186 -3.25 4.87 16.38
C GLU A 186 -4.72 4.55 16.70
N VAL A 187 -5.07 4.71 17.99
CA VAL A 187 -6.46 4.64 18.42
C VAL A 187 -7.14 5.95 17.98
N LYS A 188 -8.05 5.86 17.03
CA LYS A 188 -8.90 7.03 16.72
C LYS A 188 -9.81 7.25 17.92
N ALA A 189 -9.68 8.42 18.55
CA ALA A 189 -10.69 8.89 19.48
C ALA A 189 -12.02 8.96 18.70
N GLU A 190 -13.00 8.13 19.07
CA GLU A 190 -14.34 8.25 18.50
C GLU A 190 -14.85 9.65 18.81
N GLU A 191 -15.13 10.43 17.75
CA GLU A 191 -15.98 11.61 17.92
C GLU A 191 -17.28 11.15 18.58
N GLU A 192 -17.71 11.80 19.64
CA GLU A 192 -18.79 11.42 20.57
C GLU A 192 -20.19 11.24 19.95
N SER A 193 -20.30 10.98 18.69
CA SER A 193 -21.54 10.97 17.94
C SER A 193 -22.05 9.59 17.54
N GLU A 194 -21.89 8.56 18.34
CA GLU A 194 -22.79 7.40 18.34
C GLU A 194 -22.37 6.39 19.45
N LYS A 195 -22.62 6.76 20.71
CA LYS A 195 -22.75 5.76 21.78
C LYS A 195 -23.96 4.87 21.50
N LYS A 196 -23.87 4.00 20.50
CA LYS A 196 -24.70 2.80 20.54
C LYS A 196 -24.16 1.97 21.69
N SER A 197 -24.97 1.87 22.74
CA SER A 197 -24.80 0.97 23.88
C SER A 197 -24.58 -0.45 23.34
N GLN A 198 -23.34 -0.77 22.99
CA GLN A 198 -22.97 -2.14 22.72
C GLN A 198 -22.65 -2.78 24.07
N ALA A 199 -23.34 -3.88 24.39
CA ALA A 199 -23.07 -4.68 25.56
C ALA A 199 -21.56 -4.98 25.67
N PRO A 200 -21.00 -5.03 26.90
CA PRO A 200 -19.60 -5.40 27.08
C PRO A 200 -19.37 -6.77 26.40
N MET A 201 -18.47 -6.78 25.39
CA MET A 201 -18.07 -8.04 24.79
C MET A 201 -17.08 -8.73 25.73
N ASN A 202 -17.38 -9.94 26.10
CA ASN A 202 -16.39 -10.82 26.72
C ASN A 202 -15.46 -11.30 25.62
N TYR A 203 -14.16 -11.07 25.81
CA TYR A 203 -13.13 -11.57 24.91
C TYR A 203 -12.62 -12.90 25.45
N GLU A 204 -12.63 -13.94 24.61
CA GLU A 204 -11.95 -15.22 24.82
C GLU A 204 -11.08 -15.50 23.60
N PRO A 205 -9.79 -15.45 23.71
CA PRO A 205 -8.91 -15.15 24.87
C PRO A 205 -8.94 -13.69 25.31
N GLU A 206 -8.11 -13.33 26.33
CA GLU A 206 -8.02 -11.95 26.85
C GLU A 206 -7.68 -10.93 25.76
N ALA A 207 -8.00 -9.65 26.00
CA ALA A 207 -7.89 -8.60 24.98
C ALA A 207 -6.48 -8.47 24.40
N GLU A 208 -5.43 -8.61 25.22
CA GLU A 208 -4.02 -8.55 24.79
C GLU A 208 -3.67 -9.70 23.83
N GLU A 209 -4.02 -10.93 24.21
CA GLU A 209 -3.80 -12.13 23.40
C GLU A 209 -4.59 -12.09 22.08
N SER A 210 -5.78 -11.48 22.12
CA SER A 210 -6.60 -11.22 20.93
C SER A 210 -5.92 -10.22 20.00
N LEU A 211 -5.26 -9.19 20.52
CA LEU A 211 -4.53 -8.19 19.71
C LEU A 211 -3.30 -8.78 19.04
N ASP A 212 -2.57 -9.68 19.71
CA ASP A 212 -1.43 -10.40 19.10
C ASP A 212 -1.82 -11.15 17.83
N LEU A 213 -3.03 -11.69 17.80
CA LEU A 213 -3.55 -12.43 16.63
C LEU A 213 -4.19 -11.52 15.58
N LEU A 214 -4.84 -10.44 16.01
CA LEU A 214 -5.66 -9.61 15.13
C LEU A 214 -4.85 -8.51 14.45
N ILE A 215 -3.89 -7.86 15.13
CA ILE A 215 -3.11 -6.76 14.54
C ILE A 215 -2.30 -7.22 13.33
N PRO A 216 -1.57 -8.36 13.34
CA PRO A 216 -0.91 -8.84 12.13
C PRO A 216 -1.87 -9.13 10.98
N LYS A 217 -3.03 -9.73 11.26
CA LYS A 217 -4.06 -9.99 10.24
C LYS A 217 -4.65 -8.69 9.68
N TYR A 218 -4.86 -7.70 10.53
CA TYR A 218 -5.32 -6.37 10.15
C TYR A 218 -4.30 -5.68 9.22
N ILE A 219 -3.02 -5.66 9.59
CA ILE A 219 -1.94 -5.08 8.78
C ILE A 219 -1.84 -5.78 7.42
N ASN A 220 -1.83 -7.12 7.40
CA ASN A 220 -1.78 -7.89 6.15
C ASN A 220 -3.00 -7.59 5.26
N SER A 221 -4.16 -7.36 5.86
CA SER A 221 -5.38 -6.99 5.14
C SER A 221 -5.29 -5.61 4.50
N ILE A 222 -4.72 -4.63 5.21
CA ILE A 222 -4.50 -3.27 4.66
C ILE A 222 -3.49 -3.33 3.52
N ILE A 223 -2.36 -4.03 3.69
CA ILE A 223 -1.34 -4.19 2.65
C ILE A 223 -1.95 -4.83 1.40
N TYR A 224 -2.73 -5.89 1.54
CA TYR A 224 -3.42 -6.52 0.42
C TYR A 224 -4.43 -5.60 -0.26
N GLY A 225 -5.23 -4.88 0.53
CA GLY A 225 -6.15 -3.87 0.02
C GLY A 225 -5.44 -2.82 -0.83
N ALA A 226 -4.32 -2.30 -0.33
CA ALA A 226 -3.48 -1.35 -1.04
C ALA A 226 -2.91 -1.91 -2.35
N PHE A 227 -2.52 -3.19 -2.39
CA PHE A 227 -2.06 -3.83 -3.63
C PHE A 227 -3.15 -3.86 -4.70
N ILE A 228 -4.37 -4.24 -4.32
CA ILE A 228 -5.49 -4.33 -5.27
C ILE A 228 -5.88 -2.94 -5.75
N GLU A 229 -5.97 -1.96 -4.87
CA GLU A 229 -6.29 -0.58 -5.24
C GLU A 229 -5.20 0.04 -6.11
N ALA A 230 -3.93 -0.23 -5.82
CA ALA A 230 -2.80 0.21 -6.61
C ALA A 230 -2.83 -0.36 -8.04
N VAL A 231 -3.15 -1.66 -8.21
CA VAL A 231 -3.32 -2.29 -9.52
C VAL A 231 -4.50 -1.67 -10.28
N ALA A 232 -5.61 -1.40 -9.60
CA ALA A 232 -6.76 -0.74 -10.21
C ALA A 232 -6.40 0.68 -10.67
N SER A 233 -5.74 1.45 -9.81
CA SER A 233 -5.30 2.82 -10.07
C SER A 233 -4.27 2.90 -11.20
N GLU A 234 -3.28 2.00 -11.22
CA GLU A 234 -2.31 1.90 -12.31
C GLU A 234 -2.98 1.68 -13.67
N ASN A 235 -3.90 0.70 -13.73
CA ASN A 235 -4.60 0.40 -14.97
C ASN A 235 -5.57 1.53 -15.38
N GLY A 236 -6.20 2.21 -14.41
CA GLY A 236 -6.97 3.42 -14.65
C GLY A 236 -6.13 4.53 -15.28
N ALA A 237 -4.96 4.81 -14.69
CA ALA A 237 -4.01 5.83 -15.20
C ALA A 237 -3.47 5.50 -16.60
N ARG A 238 -3.33 4.20 -16.96
CA ARG A 238 -2.92 3.78 -18.31
C ARG A 238 -4.02 3.93 -19.35
N MET A 239 -5.27 4.05 -18.95
CA MET A 239 -6.40 4.20 -19.85
C MET A 239 -6.63 5.66 -20.26
N GLN A 240 -6.09 6.60 -19.51
CA GLN A 240 -6.12 8.04 -19.81
C GLN A 240 -5.08 8.41 -20.85
#